data_5c5c0345786378eacfbcdca50fa2ad38
#
_entry.id   5c5c0345786378eacfbcdca50fa2ad38
#
_cell.length_a   1.000
_cell.length_b   1.000
_cell.length_c   1.000
_cell.angle_alpha   90.00
_cell.angle_beta   90.00
_cell.angle_gamma   90.00
#
_symmetry.space_group_name_H-M   'P 1'
#
loop_
_entity.id
_entity.type
_entity.pdbx_description
1 polymer ?
#
loop_
_entity_poly.entity_id
_entity_poly.type
_entity_poly.pdbx_seq_one_letter_code
_entity_poly.pdbx_strand_id
1 'polypeptide(L)'
;MAQSFIELKQPIDPHLRRWMLFVDGENLTLRAQELAARKQLTLSRGPTYDPDVYVWIPGVLPTQNIVPGARLGVQGQGIRAYYYTSLVGDEQRIVSVKEALWSLGFSPEVFKKSRQEQKAKGVDIALARDILGHAYRDNYYVAVLLAGDGDYVPLILELKRLGKVVYVAFFSASGLSPELRLAADGFFELEPFFFDQWKRHPSGAVIPGT
;
A
#
# COMPACT_ATOMS: atom_id res chain seq x y z
N MET A 1 23.74 -7.58 1.22
CA MET A 1 22.48 -7.59 0.46
C MET A 1 21.50 -8.46 1.23
N ALA A 2 20.59 -7.85 1.98
CA ALA A 2 19.55 -8.60 2.69
C ALA A 2 18.48 -8.97 1.65
N GLN A 3 18.37 -10.24 1.33
CA GLN A 3 17.24 -10.78 0.59
C GLN A 3 16.01 -10.63 1.49
N SER A 4 15.00 -9.86 1.05
CA SER A 4 13.68 -9.87 1.67
C SER A 4 13.06 -11.23 1.37
N PHE A 5 13.12 -12.15 2.32
CA PHE A 5 12.48 -13.43 2.17
C PHE A 5 10.97 -13.26 2.28
N ILE A 6 10.27 -13.69 1.22
CA ILE A 6 8.84 -13.94 1.26
C ILE A 6 8.66 -15.26 2.00
N GLU A 7 8.07 -15.23 3.18
CA GLU A 7 7.57 -16.46 3.81
C GLU A 7 6.30 -16.90 3.07
N LEU A 8 6.45 -17.70 2.03
CA LEU A 8 5.33 -18.34 1.34
C LEU A 8 4.88 -19.55 2.14
N LYS A 9 3.65 -19.51 2.64
CA LYS A 9 3.03 -20.70 3.28
C LYS A 9 2.57 -21.74 2.28
N GLN A 10 2.31 -21.35 1.02
CA GLN A 10 1.89 -22.25 -0.07
C GLN A 10 2.44 -21.80 -1.43
N PRO A 11 2.86 -22.74 -2.30
CA PRO A 11 3.25 -22.41 -3.66
C PRO A 11 2.03 -21.99 -4.48
N ILE A 12 2.12 -20.89 -5.20
CA ILE A 12 1.07 -20.36 -6.09
C ILE A 12 1.26 -20.98 -7.48
N ASP A 13 0.18 -21.53 -8.05
CA ASP A 13 0.17 -21.97 -9.45
C ASP A 13 0.51 -20.79 -10.38
N PRO A 14 1.57 -20.91 -11.21
CA PRO A 14 1.97 -19.89 -12.15
C PRO A 14 0.89 -19.44 -13.13
N HIS A 15 -0.10 -20.26 -13.42
CA HIS A 15 -1.17 -19.97 -14.37
C HIS A 15 -2.35 -19.16 -13.80
N LEU A 16 -2.44 -18.99 -12.46
CA LEU A 16 -3.52 -18.30 -11.76
C LEU A 16 -3.14 -16.89 -11.28
N ARG A 17 -2.32 -16.15 -12.04
CA ARG A 17 -1.57 -14.99 -11.54
C ARG A 17 -2.17 -13.63 -11.87
N ARG A 18 -3.45 -13.41 -11.63
CA ARG A 18 -4.01 -12.05 -11.56
C ARG A 18 -3.90 -11.55 -10.12
N TRP A 19 -3.30 -10.39 -9.92
CA TRP A 19 -3.22 -9.79 -8.61
C TRP A 19 -3.68 -8.34 -8.61
N MET A 20 -4.17 -7.89 -7.47
CA MET A 20 -4.58 -6.53 -7.21
C MET A 20 -3.93 -6.02 -5.94
N LEU A 21 -3.65 -4.71 -5.92
CA LEU A 21 -3.09 -4.00 -4.80
C LEU A 21 -4.16 -3.13 -4.15
N PHE A 22 -4.26 -3.20 -2.82
CA PHE A 22 -5.17 -2.40 -2.01
C PHE A 22 -4.36 -1.71 -0.91
N VAL A 23 -4.34 -0.38 -0.93
CA VAL A 23 -3.52 0.43 -0.01
C VAL A 23 -4.41 1.16 0.96
N ASP A 24 -4.29 0.86 2.25
CA ASP A 24 -4.76 1.73 3.32
C ASP A 24 -3.79 2.92 3.42
N GLY A 25 -4.09 3.97 2.66
CA GLY A 25 -3.22 5.12 2.51
C GLY A 25 -3.12 5.97 3.76
N GLU A 26 -4.18 6.02 4.58
CA GLU A 26 -4.14 6.73 5.85
C GLU A 26 -3.18 6.03 6.83
N ASN A 27 -3.33 4.73 7.00
CA ASN A 27 -2.45 3.93 7.87
C ASN A 27 -0.99 3.95 7.35
N LEU A 28 -0.79 3.75 6.05
CA LEU A 28 0.53 3.77 5.43
C LEU A 28 1.22 5.13 5.62
N THR A 29 0.51 6.23 5.38
CA THR A 29 1.08 7.59 5.45
C THR A 29 1.52 7.93 6.86
N LEU A 30 0.65 7.70 7.85
CA LEU A 30 0.96 7.97 9.26
C LEU A 30 2.18 7.16 9.73
N ARG A 31 2.25 5.87 9.39
CA ARG A 31 3.37 5.02 9.80
C ARG A 31 4.66 5.33 9.06
N ALA A 32 4.58 5.72 7.79
CA ALA A 32 5.74 6.19 7.05
C ALA A 32 6.31 7.49 7.63
N GLN A 33 5.46 8.45 7.99
CA GLN A 33 5.88 9.70 8.65
C GLN A 33 6.55 9.43 10.01
N GLU A 34 5.96 8.56 10.82
CA GLU A 34 6.52 8.15 12.11
C GLU A 34 7.90 7.50 11.96
N LEU A 35 8.05 6.58 11.01
CA LEU A 35 9.32 5.93 10.71
C LEU A 35 10.36 6.90 10.16
N ALA A 36 9.96 7.79 9.24
CA ALA A 36 10.85 8.81 8.70
C ALA A 36 11.39 9.71 9.82
N ALA A 37 10.53 10.15 10.75
CA ALA A 37 10.94 10.95 11.90
C ALA A 37 11.95 10.18 12.78
N ARG A 38 11.68 8.91 13.10
CA ARG A 38 12.60 8.07 13.88
C ARG A 38 13.96 7.86 13.18
N LYS A 39 13.96 7.81 11.86
CA LYS A 39 15.17 7.67 11.02
C LYS A 39 15.84 9.01 10.68
N GLN A 40 15.29 10.13 11.18
CA GLN A 40 15.77 11.47 10.86
C GLN A 40 15.76 11.78 9.34
N LEU A 41 14.80 11.21 8.61
CA LEU A 41 14.58 11.46 7.20
C LEU A 41 13.56 12.59 7.02
N THR A 42 13.83 13.49 6.09
CA THR A 42 12.88 14.54 5.71
C THR A 42 12.11 14.08 4.48
N LEU A 43 10.81 13.84 4.63
CA LEU A 43 9.92 13.61 3.52
C LEU A 43 9.58 14.97 2.88
N SER A 44 9.97 15.17 1.62
CA SER A 44 9.67 16.40 0.90
C SER A 44 8.34 16.28 0.17
N ARG A 45 7.46 17.27 0.35
CA ARG A 45 6.19 17.36 -0.39
C ARG A 45 6.46 17.35 -1.89
N GLY A 46 5.71 16.53 -2.63
CA GLY A 46 5.88 16.38 -4.06
C GLY A 46 4.92 15.36 -4.65
N PRO A 47 5.17 14.89 -5.88
CA PRO A 47 4.27 13.95 -6.56
C PRO A 47 4.02 12.65 -5.80
N THR A 48 4.95 12.21 -4.96
CA THR A 48 4.89 10.95 -4.23
C THR A 48 4.53 11.10 -2.75
N TYR A 49 4.41 12.32 -2.26
CA TYR A 49 4.12 12.57 -0.86
C TYR A 49 3.37 13.88 -0.63
N ASP A 50 2.24 13.78 0.06
CA ASP A 50 1.50 14.91 0.64
C ASP A 50 1.23 14.59 2.11
N PRO A 51 1.75 15.44 3.05
CA PRO A 51 1.66 15.19 4.48
C PRO A 51 0.24 14.86 4.95
N ASP A 52 0.11 13.83 5.78
CA ASP A 52 -1.15 13.33 6.36
C ASP A 52 -2.22 12.89 5.34
N VAL A 53 -1.89 12.84 4.07
CA VAL A 53 -2.83 12.52 2.99
C VAL A 53 -2.39 11.27 2.24
N TYR A 54 -1.20 11.28 1.63
CA TYR A 54 -0.68 10.10 0.96
C TYR A 54 0.85 10.06 0.91
N VAL A 55 1.39 8.85 0.81
CA VAL A 55 2.80 8.59 0.52
C VAL A 55 2.91 7.41 -0.43
N TRP A 56 3.81 7.49 -1.40
CA TRP A 56 4.05 6.38 -2.30
C TRP A 56 5.52 6.29 -2.75
N ILE A 57 5.89 5.09 -3.21
CA ILE A 57 7.18 4.83 -3.82
C ILE A 57 6.98 4.41 -5.28
N PRO A 58 7.71 5.00 -6.24
CA PRO A 58 7.63 4.59 -7.64
C PRO A 58 8.04 3.13 -7.86
N GLY A 59 7.44 2.48 -8.85
CA GLY A 59 7.85 1.16 -9.32
C GLY A 59 7.19 -0.05 -8.63
N VAL A 60 6.12 0.15 -7.84
CA VAL A 60 5.38 -0.92 -7.15
C VAL A 60 3.94 -1.07 -7.70
N LEU A 61 3.68 -0.65 -8.93
CA LEU A 61 2.32 -0.67 -9.46
C LEU A 61 2.05 -1.89 -10.36
N PRO A 62 0.83 -2.48 -10.26
CA PRO A 62 0.46 -3.64 -11.06
C PRO A 62 0.26 -3.34 -12.56
N THR A 63 0.00 -2.08 -12.92
CA THR A 63 -0.42 -1.69 -14.27
C THR A 63 0.71 -1.48 -15.27
N GLN A 64 1.95 -1.47 -14.84
CA GLN A 64 3.09 -1.35 -15.73
C GLN A 64 3.67 -2.74 -15.98
N ASN A 65 4.01 -3.05 -17.24
CA ASN A 65 4.77 -4.25 -17.64
C ASN A 65 6.20 -4.27 -17.06
N ILE A 66 6.39 -3.61 -15.96
CA ILE A 66 7.59 -3.66 -15.16
C ILE A 66 7.64 -5.07 -14.58
N VAL A 67 8.80 -5.68 -14.67
CA VAL A 67 9.14 -6.97 -14.07
C VAL A 67 8.31 -7.14 -12.79
N PRO A 68 7.34 -8.05 -12.79
CA PRO A 68 6.28 -8.06 -11.81
C PRO A 68 6.87 -8.10 -10.42
N GLY A 69 6.50 -7.14 -9.62
CA GLY A 69 6.83 -7.15 -8.21
C GLY A 69 8.31 -7.27 -7.89
N ALA A 70 9.21 -6.72 -8.74
CA ALA A 70 10.64 -6.76 -8.45
C ALA A 70 10.96 -6.28 -7.01
N ARG A 71 10.08 -5.47 -6.44
CA ARG A 71 10.15 -5.05 -5.04
C ARG A 71 9.22 -5.85 -4.11
N LEU A 72 8.02 -6.24 -4.55
CA LEU A 72 7.07 -7.02 -3.72
C LEU A 72 7.13 -8.53 -4.01
N GLY A 73 7.87 -9.00 -4.99
CA GLY A 73 8.01 -10.43 -5.29
C GLY A 73 6.74 -11.12 -5.78
N VAL A 74 5.63 -10.40 -5.98
CA VAL A 74 4.39 -10.97 -6.52
C VAL A 74 4.55 -11.24 -7.99
N GLN A 75 4.42 -12.50 -8.38
CA GLN A 75 4.48 -12.90 -9.78
C GLN A 75 3.10 -12.88 -10.42
N GLY A 76 3.02 -12.52 -11.70
CA GLY A 76 1.77 -12.54 -12.47
C GLY A 76 1.35 -11.17 -12.98
N GLN A 77 0.12 -11.11 -13.53
CA GLN A 77 -0.43 -9.92 -14.12
C GLN A 77 -1.08 -9.03 -13.04
N GLY A 78 -0.51 -7.86 -12.81
CA GLY A 78 -1.17 -6.84 -12.01
C GLY A 78 -2.36 -6.23 -12.76
N ILE A 79 -3.54 -6.30 -12.16
CA ILE A 79 -4.78 -5.85 -12.78
C ILE A 79 -5.07 -4.39 -12.44
N ARG A 80 -4.96 -4.04 -11.14
CA ARG A 80 -5.31 -2.71 -10.64
C ARG A 80 -4.70 -2.46 -9.26
N ALA A 81 -4.45 -1.19 -8.97
CA ALA A 81 -4.08 -0.71 -7.65
C ALA A 81 -5.12 0.28 -7.15
N TYR A 82 -5.60 0.09 -5.94
CA TYR A 82 -6.48 1.02 -5.24
C TYR A 82 -5.71 1.72 -4.12
N TYR A 83 -6.01 2.99 -3.92
CA TYR A 83 -5.47 3.79 -2.83
C TYR A 83 -6.60 4.46 -2.08
N TYR A 84 -6.78 4.11 -0.82
CA TYR A 84 -7.82 4.65 0.05
C TYR A 84 -7.20 5.62 1.03
N THR A 85 -7.69 6.85 1.04
CA THR A 85 -7.19 7.87 1.97
C THR A 85 -8.27 8.86 2.35
N SER A 86 -7.96 9.74 3.30
CA SER A 86 -8.86 10.81 3.72
C SER A 86 -8.10 12.12 3.89
N LEU A 87 -8.80 13.22 3.74
CA LEU A 87 -8.21 14.55 3.95
C LEU A 87 -9.22 15.55 4.53
N VAL A 88 -8.69 16.58 5.17
CA VAL A 88 -9.44 17.79 5.53
C VAL A 88 -9.27 18.78 4.39
N GLY A 89 -10.38 19.23 3.80
CA GLY A 89 -10.34 20.18 2.69
C GLY A 89 -11.72 20.33 2.01
N ASP A 90 -11.71 21.10 0.95
CA ASP A 90 -12.85 21.29 0.06
C ASP A 90 -12.86 20.27 -1.10
N GLU A 91 -13.86 20.35 -1.95
CA GLU A 91 -14.00 19.46 -3.12
C GLU A 91 -12.83 19.62 -4.10
N GLN A 92 -12.28 20.84 -4.26
CA GLN A 92 -11.14 21.08 -5.15
C GLN A 92 -9.90 20.36 -4.65
N ARG A 93 -9.68 20.35 -3.34
CA ARG A 93 -8.57 19.61 -2.72
C ARG A 93 -8.72 18.09 -2.91
N ILE A 94 -9.94 17.56 -2.77
CA ILE A 94 -10.24 16.13 -3.01
C ILE A 94 -9.90 15.77 -4.46
N VAL A 95 -10.34 16.59 -5.43
CA VAL A 95 -10.05 16.36 -6.85
C VAL A 95 -8.55 16.39 -7.11
N SER A 96 -7.83 17.39 -6.60
CA SER A 96 -6.37 17.50 -6.74
C SER A 96 -5.62 16.27 -6.21
N VAL A 97 -6.03 15.73 -5.06
CA VAL A 97 -5.42 14.51 -4.50
C VAL A 97 -5.75 13.28 -5.34
N LYS A 98 -6.99 13.17 -5.84
CA LYS A 98 -7.37 12.09 -6.76
C LYS A 98 -6.52 12.13 -8.04
N GLU A 99 -6.32 13.29 -8.63
CA GLU A 99 -5.48 13.48 -9.82
C GLU A 99 -4.02 13.10 -9.55
N ALA A 100 -3.48 13.51 -8.41
CA ALA A 100 -2.13 13.14 -8.00
C ALA A 100 -1.96 11.62 -7.86
N LEU A 101 -2.85 10.95 -7.15
CA LEU A 101 -2.84 9.49 -7.00
C LEU A 101 -3.11 8.76 -8.33
N TRP A 102 -3.99 9.29 -9.16
CA TRP A 102 -4.23 8.74 -10.49
C TRP A 102 -2.98 8.84 -11.37
N SER A 103 -2.25 9.95 -11.32
CA SER A 103 -0.99 10.12 -12.06
C SER A 103 0.11 9.15 -11.61
N LEU A 104 0.03 8.66 -10.36
CA LEU A 104 0.86 7.58 -9.84
C LEU A 104 0.37 6.18 -10.25
N GLY A 105 -0.75 6.07 -10.98
CA GLY A 105 -1.30 4.82 -11.51
C GLY A 105 -2.32 4.13 -10.61
N PHE A 106 -2.84 4.81 -9.59
CA PHE A 106 -3.89 4.27 -8.73
C PHE A 106 -5.31 4.54 -9.24
N SER A 107 -6.25 3.72 -8.76
CA SER A 107 -7.68 4.03 -8.70
C SER A 107 -7.95 4.61 -7.29
N PRO A 108 -8.00 5.95 -7.13
CA PRO A 108 -8.04 6.59 -5.83
C PRO A 108 -9.46 6.67 -5.25
N GLU A 109 -9.61 6.33 -3.99
CA GLU A 109 -10.79 6.58 -3.16
C GLU A 109 -10.40 7.56 -2.06
N VAL A 110 -10.88 8.80 -2.16
CA VAL A 110 -10.51 9.90 -1.26
C VAL A 110 -11.74 10.39 -0.50
N PHE A 111 -11.68 10.31 0.82
CA PHE A 111 -12.78 10.66 1.71
C PHE A 111 -12.53 12.00 2.39
N LYS A 112 -13.62 12.75 2.58
CA LYS A 112 -13.56 13.99 3.37
C LYS A 112 -13.65 13.67 4.84
N LYS A 113 -12.76 14.27 5.64
CA LYS A 113 -12.84 14.26 7.11
C LYS A 113 -13.00 15.67 7.65
N SER A 114 -13.67 15.78 8.80
CA SER A 114 -13.95 17.09 9.39
C SER A 114 -12.77 17.67 10.18
N ARG A 115 -11.90 16.81 10.72
CA ARG A 115 -10.71 17.19 11.48
C ARG A 115 -9.56 16.23 11.21
N GLN A 116 -8.32 16.72 11.30
CA GLN A 116 -7.10 15.97 11.03
C GLN A 116 -6.95 14.73 11.92
N GLU A 117 -7.27 14.87 13.22
CA GLU A 117 -7.15 13.83 14.24
C GLU A 117 -8.26 12.75 14.19
N GLN A 118 -9.26 12.95 13.33
CA GLN A 118 -10.39 12.04 13.22
C GLN A 118 -10.10 10.98 12.17
N LYS A 119 -10.17 9.67 12.55
CA LYS A 119 -10.25 8.59 11.54
C LYS A 119 -11.45 8.86 10.63
N ALA A 120 -11.25 8.87 9.32
CA ALA A 120 -12.35 9.02 8.39
C ALA A 120 -13.21 7.77 8.45
N LYS A 121 -14.44 7.94 8.90
CA LYS A 121 -15.43 6.86 8.82
C LYS A 121 -15.62 6.48 7.35
N GLY A 122 -15.25 5.29 6.97
CA GLY A 122 -15.53 4.73 5.66
C GLY A 122 -14.33 4.33 4.82
N VAL A 123 -13.09 4.72 5.16
CA VAL A 123 -11.88 4.27 4.46
C VAL A 123 -11.76 2.76 4.55
N ASP A 124 -11.75 2.21 5.75
CA ASP A 124 -11.64 0.76 6.03
C ASP A 124 -12.81 -0.02 5.41
N ILE A 125 -14.03 0.54 5.49
CA ILE A 125 -15.24 -0.07 4.94
C ILE A 125 -15.17 -0.10 3.41
N ALA A 126 -14.73 0.99 2.77
CA ALA A 126 -14.60 1.05 1.31
C ALA A 126 -13.54 0.07 0.81
N LEU A 127 -12.38 0.01 1.46
CA LEU A 127 -11.34 -0.97 1.16
C LEU A 127 -11.88 -2.39 1.29
N ALA A 128 -12.53 -2.72 2.42
CA ALA A 128 -13.09 -4.05 2.65
C ALA A 128 -14.18 -4.42 1.63
N ARG A 129 -15.07 -3.47 1.29
CA ARG A 129 -16.11 -3.65 0.26
C ARG A 129 -15.49 -3.98 -1.09
N ASP A 130 -14.48 -3.24 -1.50
CA ASP A 130 -13.91 -3.37 -2.85
C ASP A 130 -13.06 -4.64 -2.97
N ILE A 131 -12.22 -4.94 -1.98
CA ILE A 131 -11.42 -6.16 -2.00
C ILE A 131 -12.31 -7.41 -2.00
N LEU A 132 -13.35 -7.47 -1.18
CA LEU A 132 -14.33 -8.55 -1.20
C LEU A 132 -15.14 -8.58 -2.50
N GLY A 133 -15.61 -7.41 -2.96
CA GLY A 133 -16.37 -7.30 -4.20
C GLY A 133 -15.62 -7.82 -5.41
N HIS A 134 -14.32 -7.57 -5.49
CA HIS A 134 -13.45 -8.14 -6.52
C HIS A 134 -13.19 -9.63 -6.31
N ALA A 135 -13.05 -10.10 -5.06
CA ALA A 135 -12.87 -11.51 -4.73
C ALA A 135 -14.09 -12.34 -5.16
N TYR A 136 -15.31 -11.89 -4.84
CA TYR A 136 -16.55 -12.56 -5.22
C TYR A 136 -16.78 -12.62 -6.73
N ARG A 137 -16.27 -11.65 -7.49
CA ARG A 137 -16.33 -11.64 -8.96
C ARG A 137 -15.16 -12.36 -9.62
N ASP A 138 -14.29 -12.98 -8.83
CA ASP A 138 -13.07 -13.66 -9.30
C ASP A 138 -12.15 -12.78 -10.18
N ASN A 139 -12.10 -11.48 -9.88
CA ASN A 139 -11.29 -10.54 -10.65
C ASN A 139 -9.78 -10.70 -10.39
N TYR A 140 -9.38 -11.28 -9.26
CA TYR A 140 -8.00 -11.58 -8.92
C TYR A 140 -7.90 -12.93 -8.19
N TYR A 141 -6.70 -13.49 -8.20
CA TYR A 141 -6.33 -14.64 -7.38
C TYR A 141 -5.53 -14.22 -6.15
N VAL A 142 -4.64 -13.24 -6.32
CA VAL A 142 -3.82 -12.71 -5.23
C VAL A 142 -4.26 -11.29 -4.87
N ALA A 143 -4.54 -11.05 -3.60
CA ALA A 143 -4.68 -9.73 -3.02
C ALA A 143 -3.36 -9.33 -2.33
N VAL A 144 -2.87 -8.14 -2.62
CA VAL A 144 -1.79 -7.50 -1.87
C VAL A 144 -2.40 -6.37 -1.05
N LEU A 145 -2.39 -6.50 0.26
CA LEU A 145 -2.89 -5.52 1.20
C LEU A 145 -1.72 -4.74 1.81
N LEU A 146 -1.66 -3.44 1.55
CA LEU A 146 -0.75 -2.52 2.23
C LEU A 146 -1.48 -1.90 3.43
N ALA A 147 -1.42 -2.58 4.56
CA ALA A 147 -1.96 -2.13 5.83
C ALA A 147 -1.26 -2.83 6.99
N GLY A 148 -1.22 -2.18 8.14
CA GLY A 148 -0.67 -2.76 9.37
C GLY A 148 -1.72 -3.06 10.44
N ASP A 149 -2.97 -2.61 10.25
CA ASP A 149 -4.02 -2.66 11.26
C ASP A 149 -4.60 -4.08 11.42
N GLY A 150 -4.64 -4.56 12.67
CA GLY A 150 -5.23 -5.85 13.03
C GLY A 150 -6.73 -5.98 12.71
N ASP A 151 -7.43 -4.86 12.55
CA ASP A 151 -8.85 -4.84 12.20
C ASP A 151 -9.14 -5.51 10.82
N TYR A 152 -8.12 -5.67 9.98
CA TYR A 152 -8.22 -6.40 8.71
C TYR A 152 -8.07 -7.93 8.83
N VAL A 153 -7.80 -8.49 10.01
CA VAL A 153 -7.69 -9.95 10.19
C VAL A 153 -8.95 -10.70 9.73
N PRO A 154 -10.18 -10.28 10.12
CA PRO A 154 -11.39 -10.93 9.64
C PRO A 154 -11.56 -10.90 8.12
N LEU A 155 -11.14 -9.79 7.48
CA LEU A 155 -11.14 -9.63 6.03
C LEU A 155 -10.21 -10.65 5.36
N ILE A 156 -8.98 -10.80 5.85
CA ILE A 156 -8.02 -11.78 5.32
C ILE A 156 -8.58 -13.20 5.42
N LEU A 157 -9.15 -13.54 6.57
CA LEU A 157 -9.72 -14.88 6.77
C LEU A 157 -10.88 -15.16 5.80
N GLU A 158 -11.72 -14.16 5.51
CA GLU A 158 -12.80 -14.31 4.54
C GLU A 158 -12.27 -14.46 3.11
N LEU A 159 -11.27 -13.68 2.71
CA LEU A 159 -10.62 -13.82 1.40
C LEU A 159 -10.03 -15.23 1.21
N LYS A 160 -9.43 -15.79 2.26
CA LYS A 160 -8.89 -17.16 2.24
C LYS A 160 -10.01 -18.21 2.13
N ARG A 161 -11.18 -18.00 2.75
CA ARG A 161 -12.37 -18.86 2.55
C ARG A 161 -12.87 -18.83 1.10
N LEU A 162 -12.71 -17.67 0.43
CA LEU A 162 -13.01 -17.51 -1.00
C LEU A 162 -11.92 -18.09 -1.93
N GLY A 163 -10.91 -18.78 -1.38
CA GLY A 163 -9.82 -19.38 -2.14
C GLY A 163 -8.80 -18.36 -2.67
N LYS A 164 -8.76 -17.16 -2.13
CA LYS A 164 -7.78 -16.14 -2.51
C LYS A 164 -6.50 -16.27 -1.69
N VAL A 165 -5.38 -15.94 -2.31
CA VAL A 165 -4.09 -15.78 -1.63
C VAL A 165 -3.94 -14.32 -1.21
N VAL A 166 -3.55 -14.08 0.03
CA VAL A 166 -3.44 -12.74 0.60
C VAL A 166 -2.02 -12.48 1.07
N TYR A 167 -1.38 -11.48 0.48
CA TYR A 167 -0.12 -10.95 0.97
C TYR A 167 -0.35 -9.63 1.70
N VAL A 168 0.34 -9.46 2.82
CA VAL A 168 0.42 -8.19 3.54
C VAL A 168 1.79 -7.58 3.27
N ALA A 169 1.81 -6.30 2.96
CA ALA A 169 3.04 -5.52 2.82
C ALA A 169 2.97 -4.34 3.78
N PHE A 170 3.94 -4.22 4.69
CA PHE A 170 3.97 -3.11 5.64
C PHE A 170 5.34 -2.96 6.31
N PHE A 171 5.43 -2.07 7.31
CA PHE A 171 6.62 -1.83 8.11
C PHE A 171 6.58 -2.67 9.39
N SER A 172 7.47 -3.65 9.55
CA SER A 172 7.53 -4.45 10.78
C SER A 172 7.86 -3.60 12.00
N ALA A 173 8.66 -2.53 11.82
CA ALA A 173 9.08 -1.65 12.90
C ALA A 173 8.02 -0.63 13.32
N SER A 174 6.90 -0.48 12.59
CA SER A 174 5.87 0.51 12.88
C SER A 174 4.48 0.08 12.45
N GLY A 175 3.63 -0.19 13.42
CA GLY A 175 2.18 -0.34 13.24
C GLY A 175 1.72 -1.62 12.58
N LEU A 176 2.59 -2.63 12.40
CA LEU A 176 2.17 -3.95 11.94
C LEU A 176 1.62 -4.78 13.09
N SER A 177 0.36 -5.19 13.00
CA SER A 177 -0.24 -6.15 13.92
C SER A 177 0.36 -7.56 13.70
N PRO A 178 0.84 -8.22 14.76
CA PRO A 178 1.31 -9.60 14.67
C PRO A 178 0.23 -10.56 14.15
N GLU A 179 -1.02 -10.36 14.55
CA GLU A 179 -2.18 -11.17 14.13
C GLU A 179 -2.44 -11.03 12.63
N LEU A 180 -2.32 -9.80 12.09
CA LEU A 180 -2.47 -9.53 10.66
C LEU A 180 -1.40 -10.27 9.85
N ARG A 181 -0.15 -10.19 10.29
CA ARG A 181 0.96 -10.92 9.67
C ARG A 181 0.77 -12.43 9.69
N LEU A 182 0.28 -12.98 10.80
CA LEU A 182 0.02 -14.42 10.94
C LEU A 182 -1.17 -14.89 10.09
N ALA A 183 -2.17 -14.05 9.91
CA ALA A 183 -3.35 -14.37 9.10
C ALA A 183 -3.02 -14.45 7.61
N ALA A 184 -2.08 -13.65 7.12
CA ALA A 184 -1.68 -13.59 5.71
C ALA A 184 -0.97 -14.89 5.25
N ASP A 185 -0.99 -15.13 3.92
CA ASP A 185 -0.25 -16.23 3.30
C ASP A 185 1.23 -15.89 3.09
N GLY A 186 1.56 -14.58 3.05
CA GLY A 186 2.92 -14.09 3.02
C GLY A 186 3.01 -12.63 3.44
N PHE A 187 4.22 -12.19 3.77
CA PHE A 187 4.49 -10.84 4.24
C PHE A 187 5.69 -10.23 3.48
N PHE A 188 5.55 -8.95 3.13
CA PHE A 188 6.62 -8.15 2.52
C PHE A 188 7.01 -7.00 3.44
N GLU A 189 8.27 -6.97 3.81
CA GLU A 189 8.85 -5.86 4.55
C GLU A 189 9.12 -4.67 3.62
N LEU A 190 8.47 -3.54 3.87
CA LEU A 190 8.63 -2.34 3.03
C LEU A 190 9.84 -1.49 3.43
N GLU A 191 10.24 -1.50 4.68
CA GLU A 191 11.23 -0.57 5.23
C GLU A 191 12.57 -0.53 4.47
N PRO A 192 13.17 -1.66 4.03
CA PRO A 192 14.49 -1.66 3.42
C PRO A 192 14.64 -0.79 2.17
N PHE A 193 13.54 -0.54 1.46
CA PHE A 193 13.55 0.20 0.19
C PHE A 193 12.58 1.39 0.13
N PHE A 194 11.64 1.48 1.10
CA PHE A 194 10.57 2.49 1.05
C PHE A 194 11.10 3.92 1.11
N PHE A 195 12.17 4.15 1.87
CA PHE A 195 12.71 5.49 2.11
C PHE A 195 13.90 5.85 1.21
N ASP A 196 14.27 5.01 0.25
CA ASP A 196 15.47 5.24 -0.57
C ASP A 196 15.42 6.57 -1.33
N GLN A 197 14.26 6.97 -1.82
CA GLN A 197 14.08 8.24 -2.54
C GLN A 197 14.26 9.49 -1.67
N TRP A 198 14.18 9.38 -0.34
CA TRP A 198 14.36 10.49 0.61
C TRP A 198 15.69 10.42 1.37
N LYS A 199 16.52 9.42 1.12
CA LYS A 199 17.86 9.36 1.71
C LYS A 199 18.70 10.50 1.13
N ARG A 200 19.29 11.30 2.02
CA ARG A 200 20.26 12.30 1.59
C ARG A 200 21.54 11.59 1.13
N HIS A 201 22.01 11.89 -0.06
CA HIS A 201 23.38 11.54 -0.43
C HIS A 201 24.38 12.24 0.51
N PRO A 202 25.47 11.59 0.93
CA PRO A 202 26.46 12.18 1.84
C PRO A 202 27.09 13.48 1.35
N SER A 203 26.97 13.80 0.07
CA SER A 203 27.52 14.97 -0.60
C SER A 203 26.61 16.21 -0.66
N GLY A 204 25.42 16.19 -0.04
CA GLY A 204 24.53 17.35 0.01
C GLY A 204 23.92 17.78 -1.32
N ALA A 205 24.13 17.08 -2.41
CA ALA A 205 23.56 17.36 -3.71
C ALA A 205 22.17 16.72 -3.84
N VAL A 206 21.15 17.56 -3.96
CA VAL A 206 19.83 17.15 -4.43
C VAL A 206 19.98 16.86 -5.92
N ILE A 207 19.87 15.59 -6.33
CA ILE A 207 19.75 15.25 -7.75
C ILE A 207 18.27 15.44 -8.09
N PRO A 208 17.89 16.41 -8.96
CA PRO A 208 16.55 16.49 -9.51
C PRO A 208 16.31 15.20 -10.31
N GLY A 209 15.18 14.54 -10.06
CA GLY A 209 14.84 13.30 -10.75
C GLY A 209 14.84 13.48 -12.27
N THR A 210 15.58 12.64 -12.95
CA THR A 210 15.46 12.34 -14.38
C THR A 210 14.37 11.30 -14.58
#